data_4d874986548d31b6c8c52cbc65dc5f78
#
_entry.id   4d874986548d31b6c8c52cbc65dc5f78
#
_cell.length_a   1.000
_cell.length_b   1.000
_cell.length_c   1.000
_cell.angle_alpha   90.00
_cell.angle_beta   90.00
_cell.angle_gamma   90.00
#
_symmetry.space_group_name_H-M   'P 1'
#
loop_
_entity.id
_entity.type
_entity.pdbx_description
1 polymer ?
#
loop_
_entity_poly.entity_id
_entity_poly.type
_entity_poly.pdbx_seq_one_letter_code
_entity_poly.pdbx_strand_id
1 'polypeptide(L)'
;MIIVDPKAEMAEQMAEYLKEEGYVVKMFNLLDMENSDAWNCLGEIDGDIDMVQSVAEVIIRNTSEEGQKADFWDKAEKNLLVALIHYVYTSKDPVTGELLPIQKRSLDTIYNMLSHDGQKELDAKMQRLPLDHPARAPYGIFKQAAGNLWGNIFIGLGSRLNVFQNKLVKKITSYHEIDL
;
A
#
# COMPACT_ATOMS: atom_id res chain seq x y z
N MET A 1 10.22 -19.84 4.11
CA MET A 1 11.21 -19.31 5.10
C MET A 1 11.61 -17.91 4.67
N ILE A 2 11.58 -16.94 5.57
CA ILE A 2 11.99 -15.56 5.31
C ILE A 2 13.36 -15.33 5.96
N ILE A 3 14.29 -14.72 5.22
CA ILE A 3 15.63 -14.39 5.69
C ILE A 3 15.86 -12.90 5.45
N VAL A 4 16.34 -12.18 6.47
CA VAL A 4 16.80 -10.80 6.36
C VAL A 4 18.30 -10.82 6.20
N ASP A 5 18.79 -10.37 5.04
CA ASP A 5 20.22 -10.42 4.66
C ASP A 5 20.72 -9.01 4.26
N PRO A 6 21.10 -8.16 5.24
CA PRO A 6 21.43 -6.76 5.00
C PRO A 6 22.66 -6.53 4.10
N LYS A 7 23.52 -7.55 3.97
CA LYS A 7 24.77 -7.46 3.21
C LYS A 7 24.78 -8.34 1.95
N ALA A 8 23.68 -9.06 1.70
CA ALA A 8 23.56 -10.05 0.63
C ALA A 8 24.56 -11.25 0.72
N GLU A 9 25.26 -11.42 1.86
CA GLU A 9 26.25 -12.48 2.05
C GLU A 9 25.62 -13.89 1.96
N MET A 10 24.43 -14.06 2.52
CA MET A 10 23.71 -15.35 2.46
C MET A 10 23.13 -15.59 1.05
N ALA A 11 22.61 -14.55 0.42
CA ALA A 11 22.09 -14.66 -0.93
C ALA A 11 23.20 -15.09 -1.92
N GLU A 12 24.38 -14.46 -1.84
CA GLU A 12 25.52 -14.79 -2.68
C GLU A 12 26.03 -16.23 -2.47
N GLN A 13 26.02 -16.73 -1.23
CA GLN A 13 26.56 -18.06 -0.90
C GLN A 13 25.55 -19.19 -1.12
N MET A 14 24.27 -18.95 -0.92
CA MET A 14 23.28 -20.02 -0.78
C MET A 14 22.20 -20.01 -1.86
N ALA A 15 21.97 -18.88 -2.56
CA ALA A 15 20.82 -18.80 -3.46
C ALA A 15 20.91 -19.80 -4.63
N GLU A 16 22.08 -19.97 -5.21
CA GLU A 16 22.30 -20.91 -6.31
C GLU A 16 22.16 -22.36 -5.83
N TYR A 17 22.79 -22.71 -4.73
CA TYR A 17 22.68 -24.03 -4.10
C TYR A 17 21.22 -24.39 -3.78
N LEU A 18 20.45 -23.46 -3.18
CA LEU A 18 19.05 -23.70 -2.87
C LEU A 18 18.20 -23.92 -4.13
N LYS A 19 18.50 -23.19 -5.21
CA LYS A 19 17.82 -23.42 -6.51
C LYS A 19 18.15 -24.78 -7.09
N GLU A 20 19.41 -25.24 -7.00
CA GLU A 20 19.81 -26.59 -7.41
C GLU A 20 19.13 -27.69 -6.61
N GLU A 21 18.91 -27.46 -5.31
CA GLU A 21 18.13 -28.36 -4.43
C GLU A 21 16.60 -28.28 -4.67
N GLY A 22 16.15 -27.49 -5.65
CA GLY A 22 14.74 -27.41 -6.06
C GLY A 22 13.89 -26.39 -5.30
N TYR A 23 14.49 -25.52 -4.50
CA TYR A 23 13.77 -24.44 -3.83
C TYR A 23 13.52 -23.25 -4.75
N VAL A 24 12.33 -22.63 -4.60
CA VAL A 24 12.04 -21.33 -5.22
C VAL A 24 12.66 -20.25 -4.34
N VAL A 25 13.68 -19.58 -4.85
CA VAL A 25 14.35 -18.49 -4.15
C VAL A 25 13.89 -17.16 -4.75
N LYS A 26 13.26 -16.33 -3.92
CA LYS A 26 12.82 -14.97 -4.24
C LYS A 26 13.64 -13.97 -3.44
N MET A 27 14.00 -12.84 -4.06
CA MET A 27 14.84 -11.82 -3.43
C MET A 27 14.21 -10.44 -3.58
N PHE A 28 13.74 -9.86 -2.46
CA PHE A 28 13.32 -8.46 -2.41
C PHE A 28 14.53 -7.60 -2.07
N ASN A 29 15.15 -7.01 -3.10
CA ASN A 29 16.42 -6.29 -2.99
C ASN A 29 16.22 -4.78 -3.13
N LEU A 30 16.36 -4.05 -2.03
CA LEU A 30 16.22 -2.60 -2.00
C LEU A 30 17.50 -1.84 -2.45
N LEU A 31 18.64 -2.52 -2.53
CA LEU A 31 19.89 -1.93 -3.00
C LEU A 31 20.03 -2.05 -4.52
N ASP A 32 19.56 -3.14 -5.10
CA ASP A 32 19.52 -3.39 -6.54
C ASP A 32 18.10 -3.70 -6.98
N MET A 33 17.26 -2.65 -7.03
CA MET A 33 15.85 -2.77 -7.35
C MET A 33 15.59 -3.18 -8.81
N GLU A 34 16.57 -3.02 -9.70
CA GLU A 34 16.42 -3.43 -11.10
C GLU A 34 16.35 -4.95 -11.22
N ASN A 35 17.08 -5.67 -10.38
CA ASN A 35 17.18 -7.13 -10.32
C ASN A 35 16.37 -7.74 -9.17
N SER A 36 15.52 -6.97 -8.51
CA SER A 36 14.66 -7.43 -7.41
C SER A 36 13.42 -8.14 -7.91
N ASP A 37 13.03 -9.23 -7.25
CA ASP A 37 11.63 -9.70 -7.32
C ASP A 37 10.70 -8.65 -6.71
N ALA A 38 9.44 -8.65 -7.13
CA ALA A 38 8.46 -7.68 -6.70
C ALA A 38 7.54 -8.22 -5.61
N TRP A 39 7.23 -7.37 -4.64
CA TRP A 39 6.30 -7.65 -3.57
C TRP A 39 5.33 -6.48 -3.36
N ASN A 40 4.07 -6.72 -3.69
CA ASN A 40 2.99 -5.77 -3.42
C ASN A 40 2.29 -6.16 -2.12
N CYS A 41 2.47 -5.37 -1.08
CA CYS A 41 1.86 -5.64 0.23
C CYS A 41 0.32 -5.70 0.19
N LEU A 42 -0.33 -5.10 -0.81
CA LEU A 42 -1.78 -5.22 -0.97
C LEU A 42 -2.17 -6.57 -1.59
N GLY A 43 -1.23 -7.31 -2.18
CA GLY A 43 -1.45 -8.68 -2.63
C GLY A 43 -1.68 -9.66 -1.48
N GLU A 44 -1.04 -9.42 -0.33
CA GLU A 44 -1.18 -10.23 0.88
C GLU A 44 -2.56 -10.14 1.55
N ILE A 45 -3.38 -9.18 1.16
CA ILE A 45 -4.71 -9.02 1.76
C ILE A 45 -5.59 -10.24 1.46
N ASP A 46 -5.46 -10.86 0.29
CA ASP A 46 -6.13 -12.10 -0.16
C ASP A 46 -7.57 -12.31 0.38
N GLY A 47 -8.35 -11.22 0.38
CA GLY A 47 -9.73 -11.22 0.89
C GLY A 47 -9.87 -11.00 2.40
N ASP A 48 -8.79 -11.01 3.17
CA ASP A 48 -8.81 -10.67 4.60
C ASP A 48 -8.87 -9.15 4.80
N ILE A 49 -10.08 -8.67 5.02
CA ILE A 49 -10.36 -7.24 5.22
C ILE A 49 -9.63 -6.68 6.46
N ASP A 50 -9.36 -7.51 7.48
CA ASP A 50 -8.67 -7.08 8.70
C ASP A 50 -7.19 -6.81 8.44
N MET A 51 -6.59 -7.45 7.43
CA MET A 51 -5.23 -7.16 6.98
C MET A 51 -5.05 -5.71 6.52
N VAL A 52 -6.09 -5.09 5.96
CA VAL A 52 -6.04 -3.67 5.53
C VAL A 52 -5.69 -2.75 6.69
N GLN A 53 -6.26 -3.00 7.88
CA GLN A 53 -5.95 -2.21 9.08
C GLN A 53 -4.48 -2.37 9.49
N SER A 54 -3.97 -3.59 9.41
CA SER A 54 -2.58 -3.91 9.75
C SER A 54 -1.59 -3.27 8.78
N VAL A 55 -1.85 -3.36 7.48
CA VAL A 55 -1.02 -2.71 6.44
C VAL A 55 -0.99 -1.20 6.65
N ALA A 56 -2.15 -0.57 6.86
CA ALA A 56 -2.22 0.87 7.10
C ALA A 56 -1.49 1.28 8.39
N GLU A 57 -1.64 0.51 9.49
CA GLU A 57 -0.95 0.75 10.74
C GLU A 57 0.57 0.69 10.59
N VAL A 58 1.08 -0.32 9.89
CA VAL A 58 2.52 -0.49 9.65
C VAL A 58 3.07 0.69 8.83
N ILE A 59 2.36 1.13 7.80
CA ILE A 59 2.79 2.26 6.97
C ILE A 59 2.85 3.54 7.80
N ILE A 60 1.78 3.87 8.52
CA ILE A 60 1.72 5.09 9.34
C ILE A 60 2.82 5.04 10.41
N ARG A 61 2.94 3.94 11.14
CA ARG A 61 3.91 3.78 12.23
C ARG A 61 5.36 3.90 11.75
N ASN A 62 5.69 3.28 10.63
CA ASN A 62 7.06 3.28 10.11
C ASN A 62 7.45 4.60 9.42
N THR A 63 6.49 5.48 9.16
CA THR A 63 6.72 6.80 8.56
C THR A 63 6.49 7.95 9.55
N SER A 64 6.14 7.66 10.80
CA SER A 64 6.05 8.63 11.89
C SER A 64 7.44 8.85 12.53
N GLU A 65 7.66 10.00 13.16
CA GLU A 65 8.90 10.30 13.86
C GLU A 65 9.10 9.37 15.07
N GLU A 66 10.33 8.91 15.29
CA GLU A 66 10.65 8.03 16.41
C GLU A 66 10.28 8.67 17.76
N GLY A 67 9.57 7.88 18.58
CA GLY A 67 9.20 8.28 19.94
C GLY A 67 7.94 9.13 20.06
N GLN A 68 7.30 9.53 18.97
CA GLN A 68 5.99 10.19 19.03
C GLN A 68 4.88 9.16 19.28
N LYS A 69 3.97 9.50 20.20
CA LYS A 69 2.70 8.78 20.32
C LYS A 69 1.82 9.15 19.15
N ALA A 70 1.11 8.15 18.59
CA ALA A 70 0.12 8.36 17.54
C ALA A 70 -0.82 9.50 17.92
N ASP A 71 -0.74 10.59 17.20
CA ASP A 71 -1.51 11.79 17.43
C ASP A 71 -2.82 11.83 16.61
N PHE A 72 -3.47 12.97 16.61
CA PHE A 72 -4.68 13.18 15.82
C PHE A 72 -4.42 13.01 14.31
N TRP A 73 -3.27 13.48 13.83
CA TRP A 73 -2.92 13.43 12.40
C TRP A 73 -2.70 12.01 11.94
N ASP A 74 -1.90 11.22 12.69
CA ASP A 74 -1.66 9.80 12.40
C ASP A 74 -2.98 9.01 12.31
N LYS A 75 -3.92 9.27 13.24
CA LYS A 75 -5.23 8.61 13.23
C LYS A 75 -6.08 8.99 12.04
N ALA A 76 -6.07 10.26 11.66
CA ALA A 76 -6.84 10.76 10.52
C ALA A 76 -6.26 10.27 9.20
N GLU A 77 -4.93 10.32 9.04
CA GLU A 77 -4.21 9.78 7.89
C GLU A 77 -4.39 8.27 7.76
N LYS A 78 -4.34 7.52 8.88
CA LYS A 78 -4.63 6.09 8.89
C LYS A 78 -6.03 5.78 8.38
N ASN A 79 -7.07 6.47 8.87
CA ASN A 79 -8.44 6.24 8.40
C ASN A 79 -8.59 6.55 6.90
N LEU A 80 -7.95 7.60 6.42
CA LEU A 80 -7.92 7.90 4.99
C LEU A 80 -7.21 6.78 4.21
N LEU A 81 -6.04 6.34 4.68
CA LEU A 81 -5.28 5.26 4.04
C LEU A 81 -6.07 3.96 4.00
N VAL A 82 -6.70 3.56 5.09
CA VAL A 82 -7.58 2.37 5.16
C VAL A 82 -8.70 2.46 4.11
N ALA A 83 -9.36 3.62 4.00
CA ALA A 83 -10.40 3.83 3.00
C ALA A 83 -9.87 3.69 1.58
N LEU A 84 -8.69 4.27 1.29
CA LEU A 84 -8.07 4.23 -0.03
C LEU A 84 -7.57 2.83 -0.38
N ILE A 85 -7.01 2.07 0.59
CA ILE A 85 -6.62 0.68 0.38
C ILE A 85 -7.86 -0.15 0.02
N HIS A 86 -8.94 -0.09 0.78
CA HIS A 86 -10.17 -0.80 0.45
C HIS A 86 -10.70 -0.42 -0.93
N TYR A 87 -10.70 0.87 -1.26
CA TYR A 87 -11.15 1.35 -2.57
C TYR A 87 -10.32 0.75 -3.70
N VAL A 88 -8.98 0.85 -3.61
CA VAL A 88 -8.06 0.39 -4.65
C VAL A 88 -8.05 -1.13 -4.75
N TYR A 89 -8.03 -1.83 -3.61
CA TYR A 89 -8.01 -3.29 -3.56
C TYR A 89 -9.27 -3.93 -4.20
N THR A 90 -10.43 -3.34 -4.00
CA THR A 90 -11.71 -3.82 -4.54
C THR A 90 -12.06 -3.22 -5.90
N SER A 91 -11.20 -2.38 -6.47
CA SER A 91 -11.47 -1.72 -7.75
C SER A 91 -11.63 -2.72 -8.90
N LYS A 92 -12.68 -2.52 -9.68
CA LYS A 92 -13.05 -3.38 -10.80
C LYS A 92 -12.94 -2.64 -12.13
N ASP A 93 -12.68 -3.39 -13.16
CA ASP A 93 -12.78 -2.90 -14.52
C ASP A 93 -14.25 -2.56 -14.84
N PRO A 94 -14.55 -1.35 -15.32
CA PRO A 94 -15.93 -0.91 -15.57
C PRO A 94 -16.61 -1.65 -16.73
N VAL A 95 -15.84 -2.31 -17.58
CA VAL A 95 -16.35 -3.04 -18.75
C VAL A 95 -16.56 -4.51 -18.42
N THR A 96 -15.56 -5.17 -17.81
CA THR A 96 -15.62 -6.61 -17.51
C THR A 96 -16.24 -6.93 -16.16
N GLY A 97 -16.22 -5.99 -15.21
CA GLY A 97 -16.64 -6.20 -13.82
C GLY A 97 -15.66 -7.02 -12.98
N GLU A 98 -14.55 -7.47 -13.56
CA GLU A 98 -13.50 -8.19 -12.85
C GLU A 98 -12.60 -7.24 -12.05
N LEU A 99 -11.92 -7.78 -11.04
CA LEU A 99 -10.93 -6.99 -10.30
C LEU A 99 -9.83 -6.48 -11.24
N LEU A 100 -9.42 -5.23 -11.04
CA LEU A 100 -8.28 -4.69 -11.76
C LEU A 100 -7.03 -5.55 -11.50
N PRO A 101 -6.10 -5.63 -12.47
CA PRO A 101 -4.82 -6.31 -12.26
C PRO A 101 -4.10 -5.81 -11.02
N ILE A 102 -3.36 -6.69 -10.35
CA ILE A 102 -2.68 -6.38 -9.08
C ILE A 102 -1.78 -5.14 -9.18
N GLN A 103 -1.17 -4.89 -10.35
CA GLN A 103 -0.32 -3.73 -10.60
C GLN A 103 -1.07 -2.40 -10.48
N LYS A 104 -2.38 -2.41 -10.72
CA LYS A 104 -3.27 -1.26 -10.54
C LYS A 104 -3.88 -1.18 -9.15
N ARG A 105 -3.68 -2.21 -8.33
CA ARG A 105 -4.13 -2.31 -6.94
C ARG A 105 -2.92 -2.22 -6.01
N SER A 106 -2.22 -1.07 -6.01
CA SER A 106 -0.94 -0.85 -5.34
C SER A 106 -0.91 0.48 -4.59
N LEU A 107 0.10 0.66 -3.74
CA LEU A 107 0.32 1.93 -3.02
C LEU A 107 0.65 3.09 -3.97
N ASP A 108 1.29 2.82 -5.12
CA ASP A 108 1.46 3.83 -6.17
C ASP A 108 0.11 4.35 -6.70
N THR A 109 -0.87 3.48 -6.86
CA THR A 109 -2.23 3.90 -7.26
C THR A 109 -2.87 4.81 -6.21
N ILE A 110 -2.70 4.49 -4.93
CA ILE A 110 -3.17 5.34 -3.82
C ILE A 110 -2.45 6.68 -3.84
N TYR A 111 -1.13 6.68 -4.00
CA TYR A 111 -0.35 7.90 -4.11
C TYR A 111 -0.85 8.79 -5.26
N ASN A 112 -1.10 8.20 -6.44
CA ASN A 112 -1.62 8.93 -7.59
C ASN A 112 -3.02 9.52 -7.33
N MET A 113 -3.88 8.82 -6.58
CA MET A 113 -5.17 9.38 -6.15
C MET A 113 -4.99 10.59 -5.24
N LEU A 114 -4.03 10.54 -4.30
CA LEU A 114 -3.72 11.66 -3.41
C LEU A 114 -3.13 12.86 -4.15
N SER A 115 -2.34 12.64 -5.19
CA SER A 115 -1.66 13.70 -5.92
C SER A 115 -2.51 14.34 -7.03
N HIS A 116 -3.50 13.64 -7.57
CA HIS A 116 -4.29 14.10 -8.71
C HIS A 116 -5.75 14.39 -8.38
N ASP A 117 -6.33 13.64 -7.43
CA ASP A 117 -7.73 13.82 -7.07
C ASP A 117 -7.88 14.96 -6.05
N GLY A 118 -8.74 15.89 -6.34
CA GLY A 118 -9.18 16.86 -5.34
C GLY A 118 -10.22 16.28 -4.39
N GLN A 119 -10.52 17.00 -3.29
CA GLN A 119 -11.53 16.58 -2.30
C GLN A 119 -12.86 16.17 -2.93
N LYS A 120 -13.37 16.98 -3.86
CA LYS A 120 -14.66 16.74 -4.51
C LYS A 120 -14.67 15.46 -5.35
N GLU A 121 -13.55 15.17 -6.00
CA GLU A 121 -13.41 13.99 -6.85
C GLU A 121 -13.33 12.72 -6.00
N LEU A 122 -12.55 12.75 -4.92
CA LEU A 122 -12.49 11.64 -3.98
C LEU A 122 -13.84 11.39 -3.29
N ASP A 123 -14.52 12.45 -2.85
CA ASP A 123 -15.88 12.36 -2.31
C ASP A 123 -16.84 11.68 -3.31
N ALA A 124 -16.77 12.08 -4.57
CA ALA A 124 -17.63 11.50 -5.62
C ALA A 124 -17.30 10.02 -5.87
N LYS A 125 -16.02 9.64 -5.84
CA LYS A 125 -15.61 8.23 -5.95
C LYS A 125 -16.17 7.40 -4.80
N MET A 126 -16.02 7.86 -3.56
CA MET A 126 -16.49 7.16 -2.37
C MET A 126 -18.02 7.08 -2.28
N GLN A 127 -18.73 8.12 -2.74
CA GLN A 127 -20.20 8.13 -2.75
C GLN A 127 -20.82 7.14 -3.76
N ARG A 128 -20.12 6.84 -4.84
CA ARG A 128 -20.56 5.86 -5.85
C ARG A 128 -20.46 4.42 -5.39
N LEU A 129 -19.71 4.15 -4.32
CA LEU A 129 -19.58 2.81 -3.77
C LEU A 129 -20.90 2.35 -3.12
N PRO A 130 -21.20 1.04 -3.11
CA PRO A 130 -22.30 0.48 -2.34
C PRO A 130 -22.27 0.90 -0.87
N LEU A 131 -23.40 0.94 -0.20
CA LEU A 131 -23.50 1.40 1.20
C LEU A 131 -22.72 0.52 2.18
N ASP A 132 -22.63 -0.76 1.88
CA ASP A 132 -21.89 -1.78 2.64
C ASP A 132 -20.43 -1.92 2.24
N HIS A 133 -19.94 -1.09 1.32
CA HIS A 133 -18.56 -1.16 0.87
C HIS A 133 -17.58 -0.80 2.00
N PRO A 134 -16.51 -1.62 2.25
CA PRO A 134 -15.63 -1.44 3.40
C PRO A 134 -14.87 -0.10 3.43
N ALA A 135 -14.67 0.55 2.29
CA ALA A 135 -14.04 1.88 2.23
C ALA A 135 -14.90 3.01 2.85
N ARG A 136 -16.22 2.86 2.92
CA ARG A 136 -17.12 3.96 3.29
C ARG A 136 -17.03 4.36 4.76
N ALA A 137 -16.96 3.38 5.65
CA ALA A 137 -16.90 3.65 7.09
C ALA A 137 -15.61 4.41 7.48
N PRO A 138 -14.40 3.94 7.16
CA PRO A 138 -13.17 4.67 7.48
C PRO A 138 -13.10 6.01 6.77
N TYR A 139 -13.62 6.15 5.54
CA TYR A 139 -13.70 7.44 4.86
C TYR A 139 -14.65 8.42 5.58
N GLY A 140 -15.78 7.92 6.07
CA GLY A 140 -16.72 8.73 6.87
C GLY A 140 -16.10 9.24 8.16
N ILE A 141 -15.35 8.40 8.87
CA ILE A 141 -14.62 8.78 10.08
C ILE A 141 -13.55 9.84 9.75
N PHE A 142 -12.78 9.62 8.69
CA PHE A 142 -11.81 10.60 8.20
C PHE A 142 -12.48 11.94 7.91
N LYS A 143 -13.58 11.98 7.19
CA LYS A 143 -14.30 13.22 6.86
C LYS A 143 -14.78 13.99 8.10
N GLN A 144 -15.29 13.29 9.11
CA GLN A 144 -15.73 13.90 10.37
C GLN A 144 -14.54 14.48 11.14
N ALA A 145 -13.42 13.78 11.18
CA ALA A 145 -12.20 14.22 11.84
C ALA A 145 -11.53 15.38 11.09
N ALA A 146 -11.50 15.32 9.77
CA ALA A 146 -10.77 16.28 8.94
C ALA A 146 -11.37 17.68 8.97
N GLY A 147 -12.70 17.81 8.90
CA GLY A 147 -13.36 19.13 8.86
C GLY A 147 -12.67 20.08 7.87
N ASN A 148 -12.20 21.24 8.39
CA ASN A 148 -11.43 22.22 7.60
C ASN A 148 -9.93 21.83 7.42
N LEU A 149 -9.45 20.76 8.06
CA LEU A 149 -8.05 20.32 8.04
C LEU A 149 -7.78 19.28 6.95
N TRP A 150 -8.77 19.03 6.09
CA TRP A 150 -8.74 18.03 5.03
C TRP A 150 -7.45 18.09 4.19
N GLY A 151 -7.08 19.30 3.74
CA GLY A 151 -5.88 19.52 2.93
C GLY A 151 -4.58 19.10 3.64
N ASN A 152 -4.48 19.39 4.93
CA ASN A 152 -3.27 19.04 5.71
C ASN A 152 -3.12 17.53 5.86
N ILE A 153 -4.21 16.80 6.15
CA ILE A 153 -4.20 15.34 6.26
C ILE A 153 -3.85 14.72 4.91
N PHE A 154 -4.39 15.27 3.83
CA PHE A 154 -4.14 14.81 2.48
C PHE A 154 -2.67 14.96 2.06
N ILE A 155 -2.09 16.15 2.37
CA ILE A 155 -0.66 16.43 2.13
C ILE A 155 0.22 15.55 3.02
N GLY A 156 -0.13 15.37 4.30
CA GLY A 156 0.60 14.53 5.23
C GLY A 156 0.69 13.09 4.75
N LEU A 157 -0.44 12.48 4.41
CA LEU A 157 -0.46 11.11 3.87
C LEU A 157 0.27 11.02 2.53
N GLY A 158 0.11 12.02 1.64
CA GLY A 158 0.85 12.08 0.38
C GLY A 158 2.36 12.13 0.58
N SER A 159 2.83 12.87 1.59
CA SER A 159 4.25 12.94 1.94
C SER A 159 4.80 11.59 2.42
N ARG A 160 4.04 10.84 3.22
CA ARG A 160 4.40 9.49 3.66
C ARG A 160 4.54 8.51 2.49
N LEU A 161 3.69 8.64 1.49
CA LEU A 161 3.68 7.76 0.32
C LEU A 161 4.54 8.28 -0.85
N ASN A 162 5.27 9.39 -0.66
CA ASN A 162 6.05 10.01 -1.72
C ASN A 162 7.13 9.10 -2.32
N VAL A 163 7.63 8.13 -1.55
CA VAL A 163 8.62 7.14 -2.02
C VAL A 163 8.13 6.38 -3.27
N PHE A 164 6.82 6.19 -3.43
CA PHE A 164 6.22 5.49 -4.57
C PHE A 164 6.23 6.30 -5.87
N GLN A 165 6.71 7.56 -5.89
CA GLN A 165 7.04 8.29 -7.13
C GLN A 165 8.26 7.70 -7.84
N ASN A 166 9.17 7.08 -7.10
CA ASN A 166 10.36 6.47 -7.69
C ASN A 166 9.96 5.28 -8.58
N LYS A 167 10.42 5.29 -9.84
CA LYS A 167 10.07 4.26 -10.83
C LYS A 167 10.47 2.85 -10.43
N LEU A 168 11.63 2.69 -9.77
CA LEU A 168 12.12 1.38 -9.33
C LEU A 168 11.32 0.90 -8.12
N VAL A 169 11.04 1.77 -7.14
CA VAL A 169 10.18 1.44 -6.01
C VAL A 169 8.79 1.02 -6.51
N LYS A 170 8.20 1.80 -7.42
CA LYS A 170 6.93 1.44 -8.07
C LYS A 170 6.99 0.07 -8.72
N LYS A 171 8.05 -0.24 -9.50
CA LYS A 171 8.22 -1.53 -10.16
C LYS A 171 8.16 -2.67 -9.14
N ILE A 172 8.98 -2.63 -8.10
CA ILE A 172 9.11 -3.73 -7.14
C ILE A 172 7.95 -3.80 -6.13
N THR A 173 7.11 -2.77 -6.01
CA THR A 173 5.96 -2.75 -5.07
C THR A 173 4.59 -2.81 -5.74
N SER A 174 4.53 -2.84 -7.08
CA SER A 174 3.25 -2.95 -7.81
C SER A 174 2.97 -4.35 -8.31
N TYR A 175 3.99 -5.14 -8.62
CA TYR A 175 3.85 -6.55 -8.97
C TYR A 175 3.88 -7.41 -7.72
N HIS A 176 3.34 -8.62 -7.80
CA HIS A 176 3.27 -9.57 -6.68
C HIS A 176 3.85 -10.92 -7.14
N GLU A 177 5.17 -11.05 -6.99
CA GLU A 177 5.94 -12.23 -7.37
C GLU A 177 6.40 -13.04 -6.15
N ILE A 178 6.38 -12.39 -4.98
CA ILE A 178 6.64 -12.97 -3.67
C ILE A 178 5.30 -13.13 -2.96
N ASP A 179 5.02 -14.33 -2.47
CA ASP A 179 3.85 -14.71 -1.67
C ASP A 179 4.36 -15.14 -0.28
N LEU A 180 3.86 -14.54 0.81
CA LEU A 180 4.38 -14.69 2.18
C LEU A 180 3.46 -15.53 3.07
#